data_01759ba4392fae37b90360b600f514a4
#
_entry.id   01759ba4392fae37b90360b600f514a4
#
_cell.length_a   1.000
_cell.length_b   1.000
_cell.length_c   1.000
_cell.angle_alpha   90.00
_cell.angle_beta   90.00
_cell.angle_gamma   90.00
#
_symmetry.space_group_name_H-M   'P 1'
#
loop_
_entity.id
_entity.type
_entity.pdbx_description
1 polymer ?
#
loop_
_entity_poly.entity_id
_entity_poly.type
_entity_poly.pdbx_seq_one_letter_code
_entity_poly.pdbx_strand_id
1 'polypeptide(L)'
;VDVLKAFISVDLEGLPGVASLTMVSPWSSQFSIASKVMTRLVNATVDELFKNGFTEVLVADSHGYMTNINYLELDSRAGLIQGYPRPFSMLSGLDESFNAVFFIGYHAAAGTIHGMLDHTYSGRVFAEIRVNGVRASEFLINTLYASEQGVPAALLAGDEYLGSEVTAHTPWVVFIPLKKGISRYAAYYPSIDSVESRLRIGVREACSRVSKGDLRLLEISKPYIVELSFRESLIADALEALDLFERIDAYRVRFKAESARKLLGVVEIAAYVGSSIINIAGNIK
;
A
#
# COMPACT_ATOMS: atom_id res chain seq x y z
N VAL A 1 -9.73 28.07 -13.30
CA VAL A 1 -9.91 26.62 -13.26
C VAL A 1 -9.19 26.16 -12.01
N ASP A 2 -9.94 25.58 -11.06
CA ASP A 2 -9.32 25.01 -9.86
C ASP A 2 -8.38 23.87 -10.27
N VAL A 3 -7.17 23.89 -9.72
CA VAL A 3 -6.17 22.83 -9.97
C VAL A 3 -6.59 21.61 -9.18
N LEU A 4 -6.94 20.51 -9.86
CA LEU A 4 -7.22 19.23 -9.22
C LEU A 4 -5.99 18.32 -9.32
N LYS A 5 -5.48 17.88 -8.15
CA LYS A 5 -4.29 17.04 -8.04
C LYS A 5 -4.64 15.66 -7.51
N ALA A 6 -4.19 14.61 -8.20
CA ALA A 6 -4.32 13.24 -7.76
C ALA A 6 -2.96 12.65 -7.37
N PHE A 7 -2.93 11.95 -6.24
CA PHE A 7 -1.80 11.12 -5.85
C PHE A 7 -2.13 9.65 -6.11
N ILE A 8 -1.29 8.95 -6.84
CA ILE A 8 -1.41 7.50 -7.05
C ILE A 8 -0.29 6.81 -6.28
N SER A 9 -0.63 5.95 -5.34
CA SER A 9 0.31 4.99 -4.75
C SER A 9 0.07 3.63 -5.39
N VAL A 10 1.09 3.07 -6.04
CA VAL A 10 0.94 1.82 -6.78
C VAL A 10 1.87 0.73 -6.25
N ASP A 11 1.27 -0.41 -5.92
CA ASP A 11 1.92 -1.62 -5.46
C ASP A 11 1.82 -2.73 -6.51
N LEU A 12 2.55 -3.82 -6.33
CA LEU A 12 2.67 -4.85 -7.35
C LEU A 12 1.87 -6.11 -7.03
N GLU A 13 1.84 -6.52 -5.76
CA GLU A 13 1.26 -7.80 -5.32
C GLU A 13 -0.22 -7.92 -5.59
N GLY A 14 -0.97 -6.84 -5.52
CA GLY A 14 -2.41 -6.84 -5.79
C GLY A 14 -2.78 -6.78 -7.28
N LEU A 15 -1.80 -6.67 -8.19
CA LEU A 15 -2.06 -6.58 -9.63
C LEU A 15 -2.40 -7.95 -10.25
N PRO A 16 -3.20 -7.99 -11.34
CA PRO A 16 -3.42 -9.21 -12.09
C PRO A 16 -2.12 -9.66 -12.78
N GLY A 17 -2.00 -10.96 -13.05
CA GLY A 17 -0.78 -11.52 -13.65
C GLY A 17 0.39 -11.68 -12.69
N VAL A 18 0.20 -11.36 -11.40
CA VAL A 18 1.20 -11.53 -10.34
C VAL A 18 0.72 -12.61 -9.38
N ALA A 19 1.46 -13.73 -9.26
CA ALA A 19 1.07 -14.88 -8.44
C ALA A 19 2.22 -15.52 -7.66
N SER A 20 3.44 -14.98 -7.71
CA SER A 20 4.59 -15.58 -7.02
C SER A 20 5.63 -14.55 -6.62
N LEU A 21 6.48 -14.92 -5.65
CA LEU A 21 7.62 -14.09 -5.23
C LEU A 21 8.61 -13.81 -6.38
N THR A 22 8.74 -14.73 -7.34
CA THR A 22 9.62 -14.50 -8.50
C THR A 22 9.09 -13.39 -9.41
N MET A 23 7.77 -13.19 -9.47
CA MET A 23 7.16 -12.13 -10.29
C MET A 23 7.31 -10.75 -9.68
N VAL A 24 7.51 -10.66 -8.37
CA VAL A 24 7.68 -9.38 -7.64
C VAL A 24 9.15 -9.07 -7.33
N SER A 25 10.08 -9.94 -7.72
CA SER A 25 11.52 -9.77 -7.49
C SER A 25 12.22 -9.19 -8.72
N PRO A 26 12.91 -8.04 -8.62
CA PRO A 26 13.61 -7.43 -9.75
C PRO A 26 14.75 -8.28 -10.31
N TRP A 27 15.20 -9.29 -9.55
CA TRP A 27 16.25 -10.25 -9.95
C TRP A 27 15.72 -11.42 -10.80
N SER A 28 14.40 -11.50 -10.99
CA SER A 28 13.77 -12.56 -11.78
C SER A 28 13.40 -12.11 -13.18
N SER A 29 13.56 -13.00 -14.15
CA SER A 29 13.12 -12.77 -15.53
C SER A 29 11.61 -12.54 -15.65
N GLN A 30 10.81 -13.05 -14.71
CA GLN A 30 9.35 -12.88 -14.68
C GLN A 30 8.93 -11.48 -14.22
N PHE A 31 9.80 -10.74 -13.56
CA PHE A 31 9.51 -9.39 -13.07
C PHE A 31 9.10 -8.41 -14.19
N SER A 32 9.72 -8.54 -15.36
CA SER A 32 9.43 -7.67 -16.51
C SER A 32 7.95 -7.70 -16.93
N ILE A 33 7.27 -8.83 -16.74
CA ILE A 33 5.83 -8.97 -17.03
C ILE A 33 5.01 -8.17 -16.02
N ALA A 34 5.32 -8.33 -14.73
CA ALA A 34 4.65 -7.61 -13.64
C ALA A 34 4.84 -6.09 -13.77
N SER A 35 6.06 -5.63 -14.06
CA SER A 35 6.38 -4.22 -14.34
C SER A 35 5.55 -3.64 -15.51
N LYS A 36 5.38 -4.39 -16.59
CA LYS A 36 4.55 -3.98 -17.74
C LYS A 36 3.07 -3.89 -17.35
N VAL A 37 2.55 -4.83 -16.59
CA VAL A 37 1.17 -4.78 -16.09
C VAL A 37 0.96 -3.56 -15.19
N MET A 38 1.90 -3.30 -14.27
CA MET A 38 1.87 -2.13 -13.40
C MET A 38 1.82 -0.84 -14.22
N THR A 39 2.77 -0.66 -15.13
CA THR A 39 2.84 0.55 -15.98
C THR A 39 1.57 0.73 -16.80
N ARG A 40 1.02 -0.36 -17.39
CA ARG A 40 -0.23 -0.33 -18.16
C ARG A 40 -1.41 0.15 -17.33
N LEU A 41 -1.61 -0.41 -16.14
CA LEU A 41 -2.76 -0.05 -15.28
C LEU A 41 -2.62 1.35 -14.67
N VAL A 42 -1.39 1.77 -14.35
CA VAL A 42 -1.11 3.15 -13.95
C VAL A 42 -1.46 4.12 -15.09
N ASN A 43 -1.01 3.86 -16.31
CA ASN A 43 -1.33 4.70 -17.47
C ASN A 43 -2.84 4.79 -17.73
N ALA A 44 -3.56 3.67 -17.58
CA ALA A 44 -5.02 3.66 -17.69
C ALA A 44 -5.68 4.55 -16.61
N THR A 45 -5.14 4.53 -15.38
CA THR A 45 -5.60 5.38 -14.29
C THR A 45 -5.29 6.86 -14.56
N VAL A 46 -4.07 7.19 -14.96
CA VAL A 46 -3.63 8.55 -15.30
C VAL A 46 -4.49 9.14 -16.41
N ASP A 47 -4.69 8.38 -17.49
CA ASP A 47 -5.52 8.81 -18.63
C ASP A 47 -6.96 9.12 -18.21
N GLU A 48 -7.53 8.26 -17.35
CA GLU A 48 -8.90 8.45 -16.87
C GLU A 48 -9.02 9.63 -15.91
N LEU A 49 -8.02 9.89 -15.07
CA LEU A 49 -7.98 11.06 -14.18
C LEU A 49 -7.99 12.36 -14.97
N PHE A 50 -7.12 12.49 -15.99
CA PHE A 50 -7.10 13.69 -16.85
C PHE A 50 -8.42 13.88 -17.62
N LYS A 51 -9.05 12.80 -18.10
CA LYS A 51 -10.36 12.86 -18.76
C LYS A 51 -11.49 13.33 -17.83
N ASN A 52 -11.30 13.15 -16.52
CA ASN A 52 -12.30 13.54 -15.51
C ASN A 52 -11.91 14.79 -14.71
N GLY A 53 -11.06 15.65 -15.27
CA GLY A 53 -10.83 17.01 -14.80
C GLY A 53 -9.63 17.19 -13.86
N PHE A 54 -8.88 16.14 -13.52
CA PHE A 54 -7.61 16.31 -12.83
C PHE A 54 -6.59 16.96 -13.78
N THR A 55 -5.79 17.86 -13.24
CA THR A 55 -4.80 18.63 -14.01
C THR A 55 -3.35 18.29 -13.65
N GLU A 56 -3.14 17.69 -12.48
CA GLU A 56 -1.86 17.19 -12.02
C GLU A 56 -2.02 15.78 -11.47
N VAL A 57 -1.12 14.87 -11.84
CA VAL A 57 -1.06 13.51 -11.33
C VAL A 57 0.36 13.18 -10.93
N LEU A 58 0.55 12.76 -9.68
CA LEU A 58 1.81 12.27 -9.15
C LEU A 58 1.68 10.78 -8.82
N VAL A 59 2.56 9.98 -9.38
CA VAL A 59 2.62 8.53 -9.16
C VAL A 59 3.77 8.22 -8.21
N ALA A 60 3.51 7.51 -7.14
CA ALA A 60 4.52 6.93 -6.24
C ALA A 60 4.60 5.42 -6.48
N ASP A 61 5.70 4.96 -7.03
CA ASP A 61 6.04 3.54 -7.14
C ASP A 61 6.29 2.99 -5.73
N SER A 62 5.55 1.99 -5.30
CA SER A 62 5.44 1.62 -3.89
C SER A 62 5.79 0.18 -3.56
N HIS A 63 6.28 -0.61 -4.53
CA HIS A 63 6.67 -2.00 -4.31
C HIS A 63 8.18 -2.19 -4.15
N GLY A 64 8.58 -2.91 -3.11
CA GLY A 64 9.95 -3.39 -2.90
C GLY A 64 10.99 -2.26 -2.92
N TYR A 65 11.89 -2.23 -3.90
CA TYR A 65 12.84 -1.12 -4.09
C TYR A 65 12.22 0.13 -4.71
N MET A 66 10.92 0.12 -4.96
CA MET A 66 10.15 1.25 -5.50
C MET A 66 10.71 1.75 -6.85
N THR A 67 11.06 0.82 -7.73
CA THR A 67 11.63 1.08 -9.07
C THR A 67 11.02 0.15 -10.13
N ASN A 68 9.71 -0.08 -10.04
CA ASN A 68 9.01 -1.09 -10.83
C ASN A 68 8.40 -0.53 -12.11
N ILE A 69 7.97 0.73 -12.10
CA ILE A 69 7.37 1.40 -13.26
C ILE A 69 8.45 1.68 -14.30
N ASN A 70 8.17 1.32 -15.56
CA ASN A 70 9.01 1.75 -16.66
C ASN A 70 8.80 3.25 -16.95
N TYR A 71 9.77 4.07 -16.56
CA TYR A 71 9.71 5.52 -16.71
C TYR A 71 9.49 5.96 -18.17
N LEU A 72 10.06 5.26 -19.13
CA LEU A 72 9.94 5.60 -20.56
C LEU A 72 8.55 5.27 -21.13
N GLU A 73 7.80 4.39 -20.48
CA GLU A 73 6.45 3.98 -20.90
C GLU A 73 5.33 4.62 -20.06
N LEU A 74 5.70 5.33 -18.98
CA LEU A 74 4.72 6.06 -18.17
C LEU A 74 4.10 7.19 -18.99
N ASP A 75 2.80 7.44 -18.81
CA ASP A 75 2.10 8.58 -19.41
C ASP A 75 2.85 9.89 -19.10
N SER A 76 3.24 10.60 -20.13
CA SER A 76 4.11 11.78 -20.06
C SER A 76 3.50 12.96 -19.26
N ARG A 77 2.21 12.92 -18.95
CA ARG A 77 1.51 13.92 -18.13
C ARG A 77 1.67 13.69 -16.64
N ALA A 78 2.10 12.50 -16.21
CA ALA A 78 2.26 12.17 -14.80
C ALA A 78 3.68 12.39 -14.31
N GLY A 79 3.82 12.96 -13.11
CA GLY A 79 5.06 12.93 -12.35
C GLY A 79 5.28 11.54 -11.72
N LEU A 80 6.55 11.16 -11.46
CA LEU A 80 6.90 9.88 -10.87
C LEU A 80 7.86 10.04 -9.70
N ILE A 81 7.55 9.39 -8.58
CA ILE A 81 8.48 9.20 -7.47
C ILE A 81 8.91 7.74 -7.45
N GLN A 82 10.20 7.50 -7.54
CA GLN A 82 10.82 6.18 -7.46
C GLN A 82 11.97 6.15 -6.45
N GLY A 83 12.33 4.95 -6.01
CA GLY A 83 13.48 4.68 -5.15
C GLY A 83 13.14 4.50 -3.68
N TYR A 84 13.99 3.70 -3.02
CA TYR A 84 13.85 3.27 -1.63
C TYR A 84 15.26 3.15 -1.00
N PRO A 85 15.46 3.50 0.28
CA PRO A 85 14.46 4.03 1.23
C PRO A 85 14.15 5.52 0.99
N ARG A 86 12.94 5.93 1.39
CA ARG A 86 12.50 7.32 1.31
C ARG A 86 11.55 7.67 2.46
N PRO A 87 11.48 8.96 2.91
CA PRO A 87 10.56 9.37 3.97
C PRO A 87 9.11 9.05 3.59
N PHE A 88 8.32 8.58 4.56
CA PHE A 88 6.89 8.26 4.39
C PHE A 88 6.58 7.18 3.36
N SER A 89 7.57 6.36 3.00
CA SER A 89 7.41 5.13 2.22
C SER A 89 6.54 5.31 0.98
N MET A 90 5.45 4.56 0.90
CA MET A 90 4.50 4.50 -0.22
C MET A 90 3.77 5.84 -0.48
N LEU A 91 3.77 6.78 0.49
CA LEU A 91 3.13 8.09 0.38
C LEU A 91 4.12 9.26 0.38
N SER A 92 5.38 9.00 0.09
CA SER A 92 6.38 10.05 -0.11
C SER A 92 5.93 11.02 -1.21
N GLY A 93 5.91 12.31 -0.90
CA GLY A 93 5.45 13.36 -1.80
C GLY A 93 3.97 13.73 -1.69
N LEU A 94 3.20 13.04 -0.87
CA LEU A 94 1.83 13.43 -0.55
C LEU A 94 1.83 14.59 0.46
N ASP A 95 1.07 15.63 0.15
CA ASP A 95 0.80 16.77 1.03
C ASP A 95 -0.66 17.26 0.88
N GLU A 96 -1.02 18.28 1.64
CA GLU A 96 -2.38 18.87 1.66
C GLU A 96 -2.83 19.52 0.34
N SER A 97 -1.95 19.67 -0.65
CA SER A 97 -2.31 20.22 -1.96
C SER A 97 -3.04 19.22 -2.86
N PHE A 98 -3.03 17.93 -2.51
CA PHE A 98 -3.73 16.90 -3.27
C PHE A 98 -5.21 16.82 -2.90
N ASN A 99 -6.06 16.52 -3.88
CA ASN A 99 -7.50 16.38 -3.68
C ASN A 99 -7.94 14.97 -3.33
N ALA A 100 -7.18 13.95 -3.74
CA ALA A 100 -7.47 12.57 -3.43
C ALA A 100 -6.26 11.63 -3.65
N VAL A 101 -6.27 10.49 -2.95
CA VAL A 101 -5.33 9.37 -3.16
C VAL A 101 -6.04 8.21 -3.85
N PHE A 102 -5.36 7.63 -4.83
CA PHE A 102 -5.75 6.43 -5.57
C PHE A 102 -4.75 5.32 -5.29
N PHE A 103 -5.20 4.23 -4.68
CA PHE A 103 -4.37 3.08 -4.36
C PHE A 103 -4.56 1.99 -5.41
N ILE A 104 -3.48 1.59 -6.09
CA ILE A 104 -3.52 0.61 -7.18
C ILE A 104 -2.60 -0.58 -6.84
N GLY A 105 -3.07 -1.80 -7.06
CA GLY A 105 -2.24 -2.99 -6.87
C GLY A 105 -1.97 -3.38 -5.43
N TYR A 106 -2.73 -2.85 -4.48
CA TYR A 106 -2.61 -3.18 -3.06
C TYR A 106 -3.12 -4.59 -2.76
N HIS A 107 -2.62 -5.20 -1.70
CA HIS A 107 -2.87 -6.58 -1.30
C HIS A 107 -3.37 -6.67 0.14
N ALA A 108 -3.85 -7.87 0.52
CA ALA A 108 -4.38 -8.11 1.85
C ALA A 108 -3.31 -8.02 2.95
N ALA A 109 -3.73 -7.62 4.16
CA ALA A 109 -2.89 -7.57 5.34
C ALA A 109 -2.26 -8.93 5.67
N ALA A 110 -1.09 -8.92 6.31
CA ALA A 110 -0.41 -10.11 6.81
C ALA A 110 -1.38 -11.00 7.62
N GLY A 111 -1.39 -12.30 7.32
CA GLY A 111 -2.24 -13.29 7.99
C GLY A 111 -3.68 -13.36 7.48
N THR A 112 -3.99 -12.76 6.33
CA THR A 112 -5.30 -12.91 5.68
C THR A 112 -5.42 -14.27 5.01
N ILE A 113 -6.48 -15.02 5.35
CA ILE A 113 -6.74 -16.34 4.75
C ILE A 113 -6.91 -16.19 3.23
N HIS A 114 -6.15 -16.97 2.47
CA HIS A 114 -6.11 -16.92 1.00
C HIS A 114 -5.64 -15.60 0.38
N GLY A 115 -5.22 -14.61 1.20
CA GLY A 115 -4.61 -13.38 0.70
C GLY A 115 -3.37 -13.71 -0.12
N MET A 116 -3.34 -13.26 -1.37
CA MET A 116 -2.22 -13.54 -2.26
C MET A 116 -1.03 -12.66 -1.90
N LEU A 117 0.13 -13.28 -1.61
CA LEU A 117 1.36 -12.61 -1.13
C LEU A 117 1.11 -11.70 0.10
N ASP A 118 0.12 -12.06 0.94
CA ASP A 118 -0.29 -11.28 2.10
C ASP A 118 0.88 -10.89 3.01
N HIS A 119 1.03 -9.60 3.26
CA HIS A 119 1.99 -9.03 4.19
C HIS A 119 1.60 -7.58 4.57
N THR A 120 2.39 -6.94 5.42
CA THR A 120 2.25 -5.51 5.73
C THR A 120 3.65 -4.93 5.87
N TYR A 121 4.08 -4.08 4.94
CA TYR A 121 5.39 -3.46 4.72
C TYR A 121 6.55 -4.45 4.51
N SER A 122 6.71 -5.44 5.38
CA SER A 122 7.76 -6.43 5.23
C SER A 122 7.28 -7.82 5.62
N GLY A 123 7.04 -8.66 4.64
CA GLY A 123 6.63 -10.06 4.84
C GLY A 123 7.69 -10.93 5.51
N ARG A 124 8.95 -10.48 5.53
CA ARG A 124 10.05 -11.15 6.25
C ARG A 124 10.08 -10.78 7.74
N VAL A 125 9.68 -9.57 8.08
CA VAL A 125 9.79 -9.01 9.44
C VAL A 125 8.49 -9.23 10.21
N PHE A 126 7.37 -8.79 9.66
CA PHE A 126 6.10 -8.78 10.36
C PHE A 126 5.26 -10.02 10.07
N ALA A 127 4.76 -10.64 11.13
CA ALA A 127 3.70 -11.64 11.07
C ALA A 127 2.32 -10.97 11.07
N GLU A 128 2.17 -9.85 11.79
CA GLU A 128 0.96 -9.04 11.85
C GLU A 128 1.27 -7.64 12.36
N ILE A 129 0.52 -6.65 11.89
CA ILE A 129 0.47 -5.28 12.46
C ILE A 129 -0.98 -5.01 12.86
N ARG A 130 -1.19 -4.47 14.07
CA ARG A 130 -2.49 -4.01 14.54
C ARG A 130 -2.44 -2.54 14.93
N VAL A 131 -3.50 -1.83 14.61
CA VAL A 131 -3.72 -0.44 15.03
C VAL A 131 -5.03 -0.40 15.81
N ASN A 132 -4.99 -0.01 17.07
CA ASN A 132 -6.14 -0.01 17.99
C ASN A 132 -6.89 -1.36 18.01
N GLY A 133 -6.14 -2.48 17.99
CA GLY A 133 -6.69 -3.83 17.98
C GLY A 133 -7.18 -4.35 16.62
N VAL A 134 -7.25 -3.50 15.59
CA VAL A 134 -7.63 -3.89 14.22
C VAL A 134 -6.39 -4.33 13.45
N ARG A 135 -6.46 -5.49 12.78
CA ARG A 135 -5.42 -5.91 11.83
C ARG A 135 -5.34 -4.90 10.71
N ALA A 136 -4.15 -4.38 10.45
CA ALA A 136 -3.95 -3.32 9.50
C ALA A 136 -3.21 -3.79 8.25
N SER A 137 -3.79 -3.52 7.08
CA SER A 137 -3.10 -3.57 5.80
C SER A 137 -2.28 -2.29 5.57
N GLU A 138 -1.45 -2.30 4.55
CA GLU A 138 -0.78 -1.09 4.08
C GLU A 138 -1.80 -0.04 3.63
N PHE A 139 -2.91 -0.47 3.00
CA PHE A 139 -4.00 0.43 2.62
C PHE A 139 -4.57 1.17 3.83
N LEU A 140 -4.87 0.48 4.94
CA LEU A 140 -5.44 1.12 6.13
C LEU A 140 -4.48 2.14 6.74
N ILE A 141 -3.20 1.77 6.90
CA ILE A 141 -2.18 2.66 7.48
C ILE A 141 -1.91 3.86 6.56
N ASN A 142 -1.80 3.62 5.27
CA ASN A 142 -1.58 4.69 4.28
C ASN A 142 -2.79 5.62 4.17
N THR A 143 -4.01 5.09 4.22
CA THR A 143 -5.23 5.91 4.25
C THR A 143 -5.30 6.77 5.50
N LEU A 144 -4.88 6.24 6.65
CA LEU A 144 -4.81 7.00 7.88
C LEU A 144 -3.81 8.16 7.78
N TYR A 145 -2.62 7.90 7.22
CA TYR A 145 -1.61 8.94 6.96
C TYR A 145 -2.15 10.01 6.00
N ALA A 146 -2.74 9.61 4.88
CA ALA A 146 -3.32 10.54 3.90
C ALA A 146 -4.42 11.41 4.54
N SER A 147 -5.28 10.79 5.36
CA SER A 147 -6.37 11.49 6.07
C SER A 147 -5.84 12.53 7.05
N GLU A 148 -4.72 12.30 7.74
CA GLU A 148 -4.08 13.31 8.60
C GLU A 148 -3.44 14.46 7.80
N GLN A 149 -3.14 14.26 6.51
CA GLN A 149 -2.77 15.35 5.61
C GLN A 149 -3.99 16.10 5.02
N GLY A 150 -5.21 15.71 5.39
CA GLY A 150 -6.43 16.27 4.84
C GLY A 150 -6.82 15.70 3.47
N VAL A 151 -6.17 14.63 3.02
CA VAL A 151 -6.37 14.05 1.68
C VAL A 151 -7.15 12.73 1.79
N PRO A 152 -8.37 12.65 1.22
CA PRO A 152 -9.17 11.44 1.29
C PRO A 152 -8.68 10.37 0.30
N ALA A 153 -8.84 9.09 0.68
CA ALA A 153 -8.76 7.98 -0.27
C ALA A 153 -10.01 7.95 -1.14
N ALA A 154 -9.82 7.91 -2.47
CA ALA A 154 -10.93 7.88 -3.44
C ALA A 154 -11.13 6.50 -4.05
N LEU A 155 -10.06 5.75 -4.29
CA LEU A 155 -10.10 4.45 -4.94
C LEU A 155 -9.08 3.50 -4.33
N LEU A 156 -9.48 2.25 -4.20
CA LEU A 156 -8.61 1.11 -3.94
C LEU A 156 -8.85 0.05 -5.01
N ALA A 157 -7.80 -0.33 -5.74
CA ALA A 157 -7.83 -1.43 -6.68
C ALA A 157 -6.77 -2.46 -6.32
N GLY A 158 -7.14 -3.73 -6.12
CA GLY A 158 -6.20 -4.74 -5.68
C GLY A 158 -6.80 -6.11 -5.41
N ASP A 159 -6.26 -6.82 -4.41
CA ASP A 159 -6.75 -8.13 -3.99
C ASP A 159 -8.19 -8.04 -3.45
N GLU A 160 -9.05 -8.98 -3.86
CA GLU A 160 -10.47 -9.08 -3.44
C GLU A 160 -10.63 -9.06 -1.91
N TYR A 161 -9.67 -9.63 -1.17
CA TYR A 161 -9.76 -9.72 0.30
C TYR A 161 -9.62 -8.37 1.04
N LEU A 162 -9.18 -7.31 0.36
CA LEU A 162 -9.25 -5.94 0.90
C LEU A 162 -10.68 -5.40 1.00
N GLY A 163 -11.64 -5.98 0.27
CA GLY A 163 -13.02 -5.49 0.24
C GLY A 163 -13.71 -5.45 1.60
N SER A 164 -13.40 -6.41 2.49
CA SER A 164 -13.94 -6.42 3.86
C SER A 164 -13.39 -5.26 4.70
N GLU A 165 -12.12 -4.92 4.55
CA GLU A 165 -11.49 -3.78 5.23
C GLU A 165 -12.06 -2.45 4.74
N VAL A 166 -12.24 -2.30 3.42
CA VAL A 166 -12.88 -1.13 2.83
C VAL A 166 -14.30 -0.96 3.38
N THR A 167 -15.09 -2.03 3.36
CA THR A 167 -16.48 -1.97 3.87
C THR A 167 -16.54 -1.58 5.34
N ALA A 168 -15.59 -2.06 6.16
CA ALA A 168 -15.58 -1.80 7.59
C ALA A 168 -15.10 -0.39 7.96
N HIS A 169 -14.12 0.15 7.24
CA HIS A 169 -13.40 1.36 7.67
C HIS A 169 -13.53 2.54 6.71
N THR A 170 -13.69 2.29 5.40
CA THR A 170 -13.68 3.33 4.36
C THR A 170 -14.78 3.11 3.32
N PRO A 171 -16.07 2.98 3.71
CA PRO A 171 -17.16 2.59 2.79
C PRO A 171 -17.41 3.61 1.66
N TRP A 172 -16.84 4.80 1.75
CA TRP A 172 -16.86 5.81 0.68
C TRP A 172 -15.81 5.58 -0.41
N VAL A 173 -14.80 4.72 -0.18
CA VAL A 173 -13.77 4.40 -1.17
C VAL A 173 -14.37 3.51 -2.26
N VAL A 174 -14.09 3.83 -3.52
CA VAL A 174 -14.45 2.96 -4.65
C VAL A 174 -13.48 1.78 -4.64
N PHE A 175 -14.00 0.57 -4.45
CA PHE A 175 -13.19 -0.65 -4.43
C PHE A 175 -13.34 -1.46 -5.72
N ILE A 176 -12.21 -1.79 -6.36
CA ILE A 176 -12.14 -2.58 -7.58
C ILE A 176 -11.27 -3.81 -7.35
N PRO A 177 -11.86 -5.01 -7.23
CA PRO A 177 -11.08 -6.24 -7.16
C PRO A 177 -10.41 -6.51 -8.52
N LEU A 178 -9.09 -6.58 -8.53
CA LEU A 178 -8.29 -6.87 -9.72
C LEU A 178 -7.99 -8.36 -9.86
N LYS A 179 -7.95 -9.06 -8.73
CA LYS A 179 -7.72 -10.51 -8.64
C LYS A 179 -8.33 -11.08 -7.36
N LYS A 180 -8.39 -12.41 -7.31
CA LYS A 180 -8.82 -13.18 -6.15
C LYS A 180 -7.75 -14.20 -5.79
N GLY A 181 -7.21 -14.14 -4.58
CA GLY A 181 -6.33 -15.16 -4.03
C GLY A 181 -7.05 -16.51 -3.89
N ILE A 182 -6.38 -17.58 -4.28
CA ILE A 182 -6.78 -18.97 -4.04
C ILE A 182 -5.96 -19.52 -2.86
N SER A 183 -4.71 -19.08 -2.78
CA SER A 183 -3.77 -19.32 -1.69
C SER A 183 -2.72 -18.22 -1.71
N ARG A 184 -1.77 -18.25 -0.75
CA ARG A 184 -0.69 -17.26 -0.68
C ARG A 184 0.13 -17.13 -1.99
N TYR A 185 0.20 -18.17 -2.82
CA TYR A 185 0.99 -18.21 -4.05
C TYR A 185 0.17 -18.67 -5.27
N ALA A 186 -1.13 -18.53 -5.22
CA ALA A 186 -2.02 -18.82 -6.33
C ALA A 186 -3.19 -17.84 -6.36
N ALA A 187 -3.53 -17.33 -7.54
CA ALA A 187 -4.62 -16.39 -7.71
C ALA A 187 -5.35 -16.62 -9.05
N TYR A 188 -6.62 -16.29 -9.05
CA TYR A 188 -7.41 -16.08 -10.26
C TYR A 188 -7.45 -14.61 -10.61
N TYR A 189 -7.32 -14.30 -11.87
CA TYR A 189 -7.54 -12.97 -12.42
C TYR A 189 -8.21 -13.05 -13.80
N PRO A 190 -9.12 -12.10 -14.10
CA PRO A 190 -9.73 -12.00 -15.42
C PRO A 190 -8.70 -11.57 -16.48
N SER A 191 -9.10 -11.50 -17.75
CA SER A 191 -8.25 -10.94 -18.79
C SER A 191 -7.84 -9.51 -18.46
N ILE A 192 -6.64 -9.12 -18.86
CA ILE A 192 -6.09 -7.79 -18.60
C ILE A 192 -6.99 -6.67 -19.15
N ASP A 193 -7.63 -6.89 -20.29
CA ASP A 193 -8.55 -5.91 -20.90
C ASP A 193 -9.83 -5.73 -20.07
N SER A 194 -10.36 -6.82 -19.51
CA SER A 194 -11.49 -6.77 -18.58
C SER A 194 -11.13 -6.04 -17.29
N VAL A 195 -9.93 -6.31 -16.74
CA VAL A 195 -9.44 -5.64 -15.54
C VAL A 195 -9.26 -4.15 -15.79
N GLU A 196 -8.58 -3.76 -16.87
CA GLU A 196 -8.38 -2.35 -17.22
C GLU A 196 -9.70 -1.62 -17.42
N SER A 197 -10.66 -2.25 -18.10
CA SER A 197 -11.99 -1.69 -18.33
C SER A 197 -12.72 -1.37 -17.02
N ARG A 198 -12.70 -2.32 -16.06
CA ARG A 198 -13.29 -2.13 -14.73
C ARG A 198 -12.56 -1.08 -13.91
N LEU A 199 -11.23 -1.04 -14.00
CA LEU A 199 -10.42 -0.02 -13.33
C LEU A 199 -10.79 1.38 -13.83
N ARG A 200 -10.90 1.58 -15.14
CA ARG A 200 -11.31 2.86 -15.73
C ARG A 200 -12.71 3.30 -15.26
N ILE A 201 -13.67 2.36 -15.17
CA ILE A 201 -15.00 2.64 -14.62
C ILE A 201 -14.90 3.09 -13.16
N GLY A 202 -14.12 2.39 -12.34
CA GLY A 202 -13.91 2.74 -10.94
C GLY A 202 -13.24 4.11 -10.76
N VAL A 203 -12.24 4.43 -11.60
CA VAL A 203 -11.60 5.75 -11.56
C VAL A 203 -12.60 6.86 -11.87
N ARG A 204 -13.46 6.71 -12.89
CA ARG A 204 -14.53 7.69 -13.19
C ARG A 204 -15.49 7.87 -12.01
N GLU A 205 -15.89 6.78 -11.37
CA GLU A 205 -16.74 6.84 -10.18
C GLU A 205 -16.04 7.58 -9.05
N ALA A 206 -14.78 7.27 -8.78
CA ALA A 206 -13.99 7.96 -7.76
C ALA A 206 -13.86 9.45 -8.06
N CYS A 207 -13.58 9.85 -9.30
CA CYS A 207 -13.55 11.24 -9.73
C CYS A 207 -14.91 11.94 -9.50
N SER A 208 -16.02 11.24 -9.79
CA SER A 208 -17.36 11.78 -9.51
C SER A 208 -17.58 12.02 -8.00
N ARG A 209 -17.09 11.12 -7.13
CA ARG A 209 -17.16 11.31 -5.67
C ARG A 209 -16.30 12.47 -5.20
N VAL A 210 -15.09 12.65 -5.76
CA VAL A 210 -14.25 13.83 -5.49
C VAL A 210 -15.00 15.11 -5.82
N SER A 211 -15.55 15.22 -7.03
CA SER A 211 -16.22 16.44 -7.49
C SER A 211 -17.51 16.78 -6.72
N LYS A 212 -18.18 15.77 -6.14
CA LYS A 212 -19.38 15.96 -5.31
C LYS A 212 -19.07 16.21 -3.84
N GLY A 213 -17.81 16.05 -3.41
CA GLY A 213 -17.45 16.10 -1.99
C GLY A 213 -17.97 14.92 -1.17
N ASP A 214 -18.19 13.76 -1.80
CA ASP A 214 -18.76 12.57 -1.15
C ASP A 214 -17.69 11.72 -0.41
N LEU A 215 -16.42 12.10 -0.50
CA LEU A 215 -15.32 11.42 0.18
C LEU A 215 -15.19 11.90 1.64
N ARG A 216 -14.66 11.03 2.49
CA ARG A 216 -14.40 11.32 3.89
C ARG A 216 -12.95 11.02 4.25
N LEU A 217 -12.46 11.63 5.31
CA LEU A 217 -11.20 11.26 5.93
C LEU A 217 -11.43 10.06 6.86
N LEU A 218 -10.45 9.17 6.92
CA LEU A 218 -10.48 8.07 7.87
C LEU A 218 -10.11 8.61 9.25
N GLU A 219 -11.01 8.45 10.21
CA GLU A 219 -10.82 8.86 11.61
C GLU A 219 -10.70 7.62 12.49
N ILE A 220 -9.59 7.50 13.19
CA ILE A 220 -9.36 6.49 14.24
C ILE A 220 -8.94 7.22 15.50
N SER A 221 -9.45 6.77 16.66
CA SER A 221 -9.16 7.39 17.95
C SER A 221 -7.66 7.39 18.27
N LYS A 222 -7.17 8.57 18.70
CA LYS A 222 -5.79 8.75 19.17
C LYS A 222 -5.71 8.60 20.71
N PRO A 223 -4.55 8.23 21.27
CA PRO A 223 -3.34 7.79 20.55
C PRO A 223 -3.55 6.46 19.83
N TYR A 224 -2.87 6.25 18.72
CA TYR A 224 -2.85 4.94 18.07
C TYR A 224 -2.04 3.95 18.90
N ILE A 225 -2.68 2.89 19.33
CA ILE A 225 -2.02 1.76 19.97
C ILE A 225 -1.61 0.79 18.87
N VAL A 226 -0.30 0.71 18.61
CA VAL A 226 0.25 -0.09 17.52
C VAL A 226 0.94 -1.32 18.10
N GLU A 227 0.51 -2.50 17.68
CA GLU A 227 1.13 -3.77 18.02
C GLU A 227 1.84 -4.34 16.79
N LEU A 228 3.12 -4.65 16.95
CA LEU A 228 3.97 -5.28 15.94
C LEU A 228 4.26 -6.71 16.36
N SER A 229 3.79 -7.68 15.57
CA SER A 229 4.12 -9.09 15.73
C SER A 229 5.19 -9.46 14.72
N PHE A 230 6.32 -9.98 15.19
CA PHE A 230 7.46 -10.33 14.35
C PHE A 230 7.52 -11.83 14.04
N ARG A 231 8.25 -12.20 13.00
CA ARG A 231 8.52 -13.60 12.65
C ARG A 231 9.68 -14.20 13.41
N GLU A 232 10.52 -13.34 14.00
CA GLU A 232 11.69 -13.73 14.80
C GLU A 232 11.69 -12.96 16.12
N SER A 233 11.84 -13.67 17.26
CA SER A 233 11.83 -13.05 18.58
C SER A 233 12.99 -12.05 18.79
N LEU A 234 14.13 -12.30 18.16
CA LEU A 234 15.31 -11.43 18.23
C LEU A 234 15.02 -9.97 17.80
N ILE A 235 14.05 -9.76 16.91
CA ILE A 235 13.64 -8.42 16.51
C ILE A 235 12.96 -7.70 17.68
N ALA A 236 12.08 -8.40 18.39
CA ALA A 236 11.43 -7.84 19.57
C ALA A 236 12.43 -7.58 20.70
N ASP A 237 13.44 -8.48 20.90
CA ASP A 237 14.53 -8.29 21.87
C ASP A 237 15.32 -7.01 21.57
N ALA A 238 15.62 -6.75 20.30
CA ALA A 238 16.39 -5.56 19.91
C ALA A 238 15.57 -4.27 20.09
N LEU A 239 14.27 -4.28 19.78
CA LEU A 239 13.43 -3.10 19.90
C LEU A 239 13.06 -2.77 21.35
N GLU A 240 12.95 -3.77 22.23
CA GLU A 240 12.71 -3.60 23.66
C GLU A 240 13.76 -2.71 24.34
N ALA A 241 14.96 -2.62 23.79
CA ALA A 241 16.01 -1.75 24.31
C ALA A 241 15.68 -0.25 24.18
N LEU A 242 14.63 0.12 23.44
CA LEU A 242 14.17 1.49 23.28
C LEU A 242 12.94 1.74 24.16
N ASP A 243 12.94 2.81 24.93
CA ASP A 243 11.81 3.25 25.78
C ASP A 243 10.50 3.47 24.99
N LEU A 244 10.59 3.49 23.68
CA LEU A 244 9.45 3.62 22.81
C LEU A 244 8.54 2.39 22.83
N PHE A 245 9.12 1.21 23.04
CA PHE A 245 8.41 -0.07 22.90
C PHE A 245 8.15 -0.73 24.25
N GLU A 246 6.92 -1.18 24.43
CA GLU A 246 6.53 -2.07 25.51
C GLU A 246 6.55 -3.51 24.98
N ARG A 247 7.31 -4.41 25.63
CA ARG A 247 7.32 -5.83 25.31
C ARG A 247 6.00 -6.49 25.74
N ILE A 248 5.30 -7.17 24.82
CA ILE A 248 4.07 -7.92 25.11
C ILE A 248 4.36 -9.39 25.38
N ASP A 249 5.14 -10.01 24.49
CA ASP A 249 5.57 -11.42 24.59
C ASP A 249 6.86 -11.67 23.78
N ALA A 250 7.19 -12.93 23.54
CA ALA A 250 8.43 -13.28 22.84
C ALA A 250 8.55 -12.67 21.43
N TYR A 251 7.43 -12.42 20.74
CA TYR A 251 7.41 -11.98 19.34
C TYR A 251 6.78 -10.62 19.14
N ARG A 252 6.20 -10.00 20.18
CA ARG A 252 5.41 -8.79 20.03
C ARG A 252 5.89 -7.64 20.89
N VAL A 253 5.87 -6.46 20.28
CA VAL A 253 6.02 -5.19 20.98
C VAL A 253 4.80 -4.30 20.71
N ARG A 254 4.59 -3.32 21.58
CA ARG A 254 3.55 -2.30 21.44
C ARG A 254 4.15 -0.92 21.63
N PHE A 255 3.63 0.06 20.89
CA PHE A 255 3.96 1.47 21.11
C PHE A 255 2.75 2.37 20.91
N LYS A 256 2.84 3.61 21.38
CA LYS A 256 1.84 4.65 21.20
C LYS A 256 2.32 5.67 20.17
N ALA A 257 1.46 5.98 19.20
CA ALA A 257 1.70 7.01 18.23
C ALA A 257 0.61 8.09 18.30
N GLU A 258 1.02 9.35 18.42
CA GLU A 258 0.11 10.50 18.47
C GLU A 258 -0.30 10.98 17.07
N SER A 259 0.35 10.44 16.03
CA SER A 259 0.07 10.74 14.63
C SER A 259 0.33 9.55 13.73
N ALA A 260 -0.34 9.51 12.58
CA ALA A 260 -0.07 8.52 11.54
C ALA A 260 1.36 8.65 10.98
N ARG A 261 1.91 9.87 10.95
CA ARG A 261 3.32 10.11 10.64
C ARG A 261 4.27 9.35 11.56
N LYS A 262 4.04 9.42 12.89
CA LYS A 262 4.85 8.67 13.87
C LYS A 262 4.62 7.17 13.70
N LEU A 263 3.38 6.73 13.53
CA LEU A 263 3.04 5.34 13.30
C LEU A 263 3.82 4.76 12.13
N LEU A 264 3.70 5.39 10.95
CA LEU A 264 4.35 4.95 9.72
C LEU A 264 5.88 4.94 9.86
N GLY A 265 6.46 6.02 10.42
CA GLY A 265 7.90 6.11 10.61
C GLY A 265 8.47 5.04 11.55
N VAL A 266 7.75 4.71 12.64
CA VAL A 266 8.18 3.66 13.58
C VAL A 266 8.06 2.28 12.93
N VAL A 267 6.99 2.00 12.17
CA VAL A 267 6.81 0.74 11.43
C VAL A 267 7.95 0.56 10.41
N GLU A 268 8.32 1.60 9.67
CA GLU A 268 9.41 1.53 8.70
C GLU A 268 10.77 1.27 9.37
N ILE A 269 11.09 2.00 10.45
CA ILE A 269 12.33 1.77 11.19
C ILE A 269 12.36 0.34 11.75
N ALA A 270 11.25 -0.16 12.28
CA ALA A 270 11.16 -1.54 12.76
C ALA A 270 11.37 -2.56 11.61
N ALA A 271 10.89 -2.26 10.39
CA ALA A 271 11.14 -3.08 9.21
C ALA A 271 12.63 -3.10 8.82
N TYR A 272 13.31 -1.95 8.86
CA TYR A 272 14.75 -1.86 8.55
C TYR A 272 15.60 -2.60 9.59
N VAL A 273 15.34 -2.36 10.88
CA VAL A 273 16.02 -3.04 11.98
C VAL A 273 15.77 -4.56 11.88
N GLY A 274 14.51 -4.97 11.72
CA GLY A 274 14.16 -6.38 11.61
C GLY A 274 14.84 -7.06 10.41
N SER A 275 14.86 -6.41 9.25
CA SER A 275 15.55 -6.94 8.06
C SER A 275 17.05 -7.09 8.29
N SER A 276 17.69 -6.13 8.96
CA SER A 276 19.11 -6.19 9.30
C SER A 276 19.40 -7.33 10.29
N ILE A 277 18.57 -7.52 11.29
CA ILE A 277 18.69 -8.60 12.30
C ILE A 277 18.57 -9.97 11.63
N ILE A 278 17.58 -10.16 10.75
CA ILE A 278 17.40 -11.42 10.01
C ILE A 278 18.64 -11.73 9.16
N ASN A 279 19.22 -10.73 8.51
CA ASN A 279 20.44 -10.91 7.71
C ASN A 279 21.66 -11.27 8.58
N ILE A 280 21.83 -10.61 9.73
CA ILE A 280 22.90 -10.92 10.69
C ILE A 280 22.73 -12.35 11.21
N ALA A 281 21.53 -12.74 11.67
CA ALA A 281 21.26 -14.07 12.18
C ALA A 281 21.44 -15.18 11.11
N GLY A 282 21.12 -14.87 9.85
CA GLY A 282 21.35 -15.77 8.72
C GLY A 282 22.83 -16.03 8.43
N ASN A 283 23.70 -15.10 8.75
CA ASN A 283 25.17 -15.24 8.56
C ASN A 283 25.85 -15.99 9.73
N ILE A 284 25.17 -16.20 10.85
CA ILE A 284 25.69 -16.94 12.01
C ILE A 284 25.43 -18.44 11.88
N LYS A 285 24.53 -18.85 11.00
CA LYS A 285 24.23 -20.25 10.68
C LYS A 285 25.11 -20.77 9.57
#